data_02ce55e3931a5b83dbe7cb0ff0776ddb
#
_entry.id   02ce55e3931a5b83dbe7cb0ff0776ddb
#
_cell.length_a   1.000
_cell.length_b   1.000
_cell.length_c   1.000
_cell.angle_alpha   90.00
_cell.angle_beta   90.00
_cell.angle_gamma   90.00
#
_symmetry.space_group_name_H-M   'P 1'
#
loop_
_entity.id
_entity.type
_entity.pdbx_description
1 polymer ?
#
loop_
_entity_poly.entity_id
_entity_poly.type
_entity_poly.pdbx_seq_one_letter_code
_entity_poly.pdbx_strand_id
1 'polypeptide(L)'
;MSDRILGKIGVGSWTFPWATGTVQDQRPASILDPVGVVERTIDIGVHVVHFLDNLPLDSFDSQMLDRASDLAREHNIQVEVGTRGTEPEHLRKYLAIAKRMGARLLRTMGGWHKSPAPLDEIKANFRQVLPEFTDAGVRIALENYEAYSTSDIAAIVREIDNPSLGVCLDLTNSFAAMESADEILENLAPFTISVHLKEFTVERLEYLMGFAFRGKPTGQGVLPLTKIFETLLANSRKTNVIVEQWPPFHENLEKTMEMEFEWARQGVEHLAATGYLTK
;
A
#
# COMPACT_ATOMS: atom_id res chain seq x y z
N MET A 1 0.66 -15.14 23.55
CA MET A 1 1.39 -14.87 22.27
C MET A 1 0.50 -14.25 21.18
N SER A 2 -0.82 -14.50 21.14
CA SER A 2 -1.71 -13.95 20.10
C SER A 2 -1.88 -12.42 20.11
N ASP A 3 -1.69 -11.78 21.26
CA ASP A 3 -1.96 -10.33 21.41
C ASP A 3 -0.88 -9.43 20.79
N ARG A 4 0.29 -9.98 20.48
CA ARG A 4 1.39 -9.25 19.83
C ARG A 4 1.37 -9.28 18.29
N ILE A 5 0.53 -10.10 17.68
CA ILE A 5 0.46 -10.17 16.22
C ILE A 5 -0.43 -9.05 15.71
N LEU A 6 0.16 -8.18 14.87
CA LEU A 6 -0.52 -7.07 14.23
C LEU A 6 -1.42 -7.57 13.07
N GLY A 7 -0.87 -8.42 12.20
CA GLY A 7 -1.56 -8.96 11.04
C GLY A 7 -0.64 -9.81 10.18
N LYS A 8 -0.95 -9.85 8.88
CA LYS A 8 -0.16 -10.59 7.88
C LYS A 8 0.75 -9.67 7.10
N ILE A 9 1.85 -10.23 6.60
CA ILE A 9 2.69 -9.60 5.59
C ILE A 9 2.06 -9.84 4.23
N GLY A 10 2.01 -8.80 3.42
CA GLY A 10 1.59 -8.87 2.03
C GLY A 10 2.60 -8.23 1.09
N VAL A 11 2.43 -8.52 -0.19
CA VAL A 11 3.10 -7.83 -1.30
C VAL A 11 2.05 -7.30 -2.26
N GLY A 12 2.42 -6.39 -3.14
CA GLY A 12 1.48 -5.79 -4.08
C GLY A 12 2.14 -5.35 -5.38
N SER A 13 1.39 -4.69 -6.22
CA SER A 13 1.91 -4.21 -7.50
C SER A 13 3.04 -3.19 -7.34
N TRP A 14 3.04 -2.36 -6.27
CA TRP A 14 4.15 -1.47 -5.94
C TRP A 14 5.35 -2.19 -5.27
N THR A 15 5.24 -3.49 -4.97
CA THR A 15 6.40 -4.30 -4.63
C THR A 15 7.25 -4.59 -5.88
N PHE A 16 6.62 -4.55 -7.07
CA PHE A 16 7.23 -4.90 -8.35
C PHE A 16 7.12 -3.79 -9.40
N PRO A 17 7.59 -2.54 -9.12
CA PRO A 17 7.41 -1.41 -10.03
C PRO A 17 8.11 -1.59 -11.39
N TRP A 18 9.21 -2.32 -11.45
CA TRP A 18 9.90 -2.62 -12.72
C TRP A 18 9.16 -3.70 -13.52
N ALA A 19 8.77 -4.80 -12.88
CA ALA A 19 8.07 -5.89 -13.55
C ALA A 19 6.66 -5.49 -14.02
N THR A 20 5.96 -4.61 -13.29
CA THR A 20 4.66 -4.04 -13.69
C THR A 20 4.77 -2.96 -14.78
N GLY A 21 5.99 -2.61 -15.19
CA GLY A 21 6.22 -1.59 -16.23
C GLY A 21 5.82 -0.17 -15.79
N THR A 22 5.81 0.10 -14.47
CA THR A 22 5.51 1.42 -13.90
C THR A 22 6.58 2.44 -14.28
N VAL A 23 7.84 2.02 -14.40
CA VAL A 23 8.96 2.85 -14.84
C VAL A 23 8.93 2.99 -16.37
N GLN A 24 8.40 4.11 -16.86
CA GLN A 24 7.99 4.27 -18.25
C GLN A 24 9.11 4.17 -19.29
N ASP A 25 10.32 4.62 -18.95
CA ASP A 25 11.45 4.64 -19.89
C ASP A 25 12.11 3.27 -20.09
N GLN A 26 11.73 2.28 -19.28
CA GLN A 26 12.28 0.93 -19.30
C GLN A 26 11.20 -0.11 -18.98
N ARG A 27 10.36 -0.39 -19.97
CA ARG A 27 9.29 -1.39 -19.81
C ARG A 27 9.77 -2.78 -20.22
N PRO A 28 9.43 -3.82 -19.45
CA PRO A 28 9.67 -5.20 -19.87
C PRO A 28 8.83 -5.55 -21.11
N ALA A 29 9.33 -6.50 -21.91
CA ALA A 29 8.60 -7.01 -23.08
C ALA A 29 7.26 -7.67 -22.69
N SER A 30 7.19 -8.27 -21.50
CA SER A 30 5.96 -8.78 -20.88
C SER A 30 5.80 -8.13 -19.51
N ILE A 31 4.73 -7.37 -19.37
CA ILE A 31 4.38 -6.69 -18.10
C ILE A 31 3.76 -7.72 -17.15
N LEU A 32 4.13 -7.64 -15.87
CA LEU A 32 3.50 -8.42 -14.82
C LEU A 32 2.03 -7.99 -14.69
N ASP A 33 1.11 -8.87 -15.06
CA ASP A 33 -0.33 -8.65 -14.99
C ASP A 33 -0.91 -9.06 -13.60
N PRO A 34 -2.22 -8.91 -13.34
CA PRO A 34 -2.79 -9.29 -12.05
C PRO A 34 -2.56 -10.77 -11.67
N VAL A 35 -2.57 -11.71 -12.62
CA VAL A 35 -2.27 -13.11 -12.34
C VAL A 35 -0.81 -13.28 -11.94
N GLY A 36 0.10 -12.66 -12.68
CA GLY A 36 1.53 -12.70 -12.37
C GLY A 36 1.87 -12.09 -10.99
N VAL A 37 1.16 -11.05 -10.54
CA VAL A 37 1.35 -10.52 -9.17
C VAL A 37 0.92 -11.55 -8.12
N VAL A 38 -0.17 -12.30 -8.34
CA VAL A 38 -0.56 -13.41 -7.45
C VAL A 38 0.49 -14.52 -7.46
N GLU A 39 1.02 -14.91 -8.63
CA GLU A 39 2.09 -15.89 -8.74
C GLU A 39 3.34 -15.46 -7.93
N ARG A 40 3.76 -14.20 -8.03
CA ARG A 40 4.85 -13.65 -7.21
C ARG A 40 4.55 -13.71 -5.70
N THR A 41 3.29 -13.48 -5.31
CA THR A 41 2.85 -13.61 -3.92
C THR A 41 3.00 -15.03 -3.41
N ILE A 42 2.65 -16.02 -4.25
CA ILE A 42 2.82 -17.46 -3.98
C ILE A 42 4.31 -17.81 -3.84
N ASP A 43 5.14 -17.37 -4.79
CA ASP A 43 6.58 -17.64 -4.81
C ASP A 43 7.32 -17.09 -3.58
N ILE A 44 6.88 -15.93 -3.07
CA ILE A 44 7.41 -15.32 -1.85
C ILE A 44 6.89 -16.03 -0.59
N GLY A 45 5.74 -16.70 -0.68
CA GLY A 45 5.15 -17.44 0.43
C GLY A 45 4.41 -16.58 1.44
N VAL A 46 3.72 -15.54 0.98
CA VAL A 46 2.83 -14.69 1.80
C VAL A 46 1.37 -14.85 1.38
N HIS A 47 0.45 -14.45 2.25
CA HIS A 47 -0.99 -14.69 2.07
C HIS A 47 -1.83 -13.41 1.93
N VAL A 48 -1.21 -12.32 1.49
CA VAL A 48 -1.92 -11.07 1.14
C VAL A 48 -1.33 -10.52 -0.16
N VAL A 49 -2.19 -10.21 -1.13
CA VAL A 49 -1.85 -9.50 -2.36
C VAL A 49 -2.62 -8.19 -2.43
N HIS A 50 -1.93 -7.09 -2.71
CA HIS A 50 -2.54 -5.77 -2.86
C HIS A 50 -2.29 -5.22 -4.27
N PHE A 51 -3.35 -5.11 -5.04
CA PHE A 51 -3.30 -4.45 -6.35
C PHE A 51 -3.48 -2.93 -6.17
N LEU A 52 -2.60 -2.14 -6.71
CA LEU A 52 -2.53 -0.70 -6.50
C LEU A 52 -2.65 0.06 -7.82
N ASP A 53 -2.60 1.39 -7.74
CA ASP A 53 -2.85 2.30 -8.87
C ASP A 53 -1.81 2.24 -10.00
N ASN A 54 -0.65 1.64 -9.77
CA ASN A 54 0.34 1.36 -10.81
C ASN A 54 -0.02 0.15 -11.70
N LEU A 55 -0.99 -0.65 -11.27
CA LEU A 55 -1.59 -1.75 -12.02
C LEU A 55 -3.12 -1.60 -12.00
N PRO A 56 -3.69 -0.59 -12.71
CA PRO A 56 -5.07 -0.22 -12.57
C PRO A 56 -6.00 -1.35 -13.04
N LEU A 57 -6.69 -1.99 -12.07
CA LEU A 57 -7.52 -3.17 -12.31
C LEU A 57 -8.67 -2.92 -13.29
N ASP A 58 -9.12 -1.68 -13.40
CA ASP A 58 -10.17 -1.28 -14.33
C ASP A 58 -9.74 -1.21 -15.81
N SER A 59 -8.44 -1.43 -16.08
CA SER A 59 -7.89 -1.57 -17.43
C SER A 59 -7.86 -3.03 -17.93
N PHE A 60 -8.15 -4.00 -17.06
CA PHE A 60 -8.17 -5.42 -17.39
C PHE A 60 -9.61 -5.92 -17.60
N ASP A 61 -9.76 -6.93 -18.44
CA ASP A 61 -11.05 -7.56 -18.63
C ASP A 61 -11.46 -8.41 -17.41
N SER A 62 -12.74 -8.74 -17.37
CA SER A 62 -13.30 -9.49 -16.26
C SER A 62 -12.73 -10.90 -16.12
N GLN A 63 -12.31 -11.54 -17.21
CA GLN A 63 -11.73 -12.89 -17.19
C GLN A 63 -10.35 -12.88 -16.53
N MET A 64 -9.54 -11.82 -16.76
CA MET A 64 -8.26 -11.63 -16.10
C MET A 64 -8.45 -11.48 -14.58
N LEU A 65 -9.40 -10.64 -14.17
CA LEU A 65 -9.69 -10.42 -12.74
C LEU A 65 -10.21 -11.70 -12.06
N ASP A 66 -11.06 -12.48 -12.74
CA ASP A 66 -11.53 -13.77 -12.23
C ASP A 66 -10.37 -14.76 -12.06
N ARG A 67 -9.50 -14.90 -13.06
CA ARG A 67 -8.32 -15.78 -12.98
C ARG A 67 -7.42 -15.41 -11.81
N ALA A 68 -7.12 -14.11 -11.63
CA ALA A 68 -6.30 -13.65 -10.52
C ALA A 68 -6.96 -13.94 -9.17
N SER A 69 -8.27 -13.70 -9.06
CA SER A 69 -9.05 -13.99 -7.85
C SER A 69 -9.16 -15.48 -7.55
N ASP A 70 -9.36 -16.32 -8.56
CA ASP A 70 -9.45 -17.77 -8.41
C ASP A 70 -8.11 -18.35 -7.95
N LEU A 71 -7.01 -17.94 -8.57
CA LEU A 71 -5.66 -18.34 -8.17
C LEU A 71 -5.35 -17.91 -6.73
N ALA A 72 -5.70 -16.68 -6.35
CA ALA A 72 -5.53 -16.20 -4.97
C ALA A 72 -6.33 -17.06 -3.98
N ARG A 73 -7.57 -17.43 -4.33
CA ARG A 73 -8.43 -18.27 -3.49
C ARG A 73 -7.88 -19.69 -3.34
N GLU A 74 -7.38 -20.30 -4.42
CA GLU A 74 -6.77 -21.63 -4.40
C GLU A 74 -5.58 -21.70 -3.44
N HIS A 75 -4.84 -20.60 -3.31
CA HIS A 75 -3.67 -20.49 -2.43
C HIS A 75 -3.97 -19.81 -1.08
N ASN A 76 -5.25 -19.60 -0.73
CA ASN A 76 -5.66 -18.91 0.51
C ASN A 76 -5.03 -17.51 0.67
N ILE A 77 -4.85 -16.78 -0.43
CA ILE A 77 -4.34 -15.42 -0.45
C ILE A 77 -5.51 -14.44 -0.35
N GLN A 78 -5.44 -13.53 0.63
CA GLN A 78 -6.36 -12.42 0.77
C GLN A 78 -6.05 -11.37 -0.30
N VAL A 79 -7.08 -10.96 -1.04
CA VAL A 79 -6.95 -9.89 -2.03
C VAL A 79 -7.32 -8.55 -1.38
N GLU A 80 -6.51 -7.55 -1.61
CA GLU A 80 -6.77 -6.13 -1.34
C GLU A 80 -6.67 -5.37 -2.67
N VAL A 81 -7.51 -4.36 -2.86
CA VAL A 81 -7.52 -3.55 -4.08
C VAL A 81 -7.21 -2.10 -3.77
N GLY A 82 -6.63 -1.40 -4.71
CA GLY A 82 -6.26 -0.01 -4.57
C GLY A 82 -6.44 0.77 -5.87
N THR A 83 -6.66 2.04 -5.70
CA THR A 83 -6.81 3.01 -6.77
C THR A 83 -6.31 4.38 -6.32
N ARG A 84 -6.56 5.39 -7.13
CA ARG A 84 -6.26 6.79 -6.84
C ARG A 84 -7.45 7.65 -7.27
N GLY A 85 -7.80 8.62 -6.42
CA GLY A 85 -8.98 9.47 -6.60
C GLY A 85 -10.12 9.10 -5.65
N THR A 86 -10.98 10.06 -5.39
CA THR A 86 -12.10 9.91 -4.45
C THR A 86 -13.46 10.16 -5.10
N GLU A 87 -13.47 10.40 -6.40
CA GLU A 87 -14.69 10.67 -7.16
C GLU A 87 -15.70 9.50 -7.00
N PRO A 88 -16.97 9.78 -6.68
CA PRO A 88 -17.94 8.76 -6.33
C PRO A 88 -18.13 7.67 -7.39
N GLU A 89 -18.20 8.04 -8.67
CA GLU A 89 -18.35 7.06 -9.76
C GLU A 89 -17.15 6.16 -9.89
N HIS A 90 -15.94 6.72 -9.72
CA HIS A 90 -14.70 5.95 -9.73
C HIS A 90 -14.63 4.97 -8.55
N LEU A 91 -14.98 5.42 -7.36
CA LEU A 91 -15.01 4.55 -6.18
C LEU A 91 -16.07 3.43 -6.31
N ARG A 92 -17.24 3.70 -6.89
CA ARG A 92 -18.27 2.67 -7.17
C ARG A 92 -17.75 1.63 -8.17
N LYS A 93 -17.02 2.06 -9.21
CA LYS A 93 -16.39 1.14 -10.16
C LYS A 93 -15.41 0.20 -9.43
N TYR A 94 -14.58 0.75 -8.55
CA TYR A 94 -13.65 -0.06 -7.77
C TYR A 94 -14.31 -0.88 -6.66
N LEU A 95 -15.44 -0.45 -6.12
CA LEU A 95 -16.27 -1.29 -5.26
C LEU A 95 -16.78 -2.55 -5.99
N ALA A 96 -17.20 -2.40 -7.25
CA ALA A 96 -17.62 -3.54 -8.06
C ALA A 96 -16.44 -4.51 -8.32
N ILE A 97 -15.23 -3.99 -8.59
CA ILE A 97 -14.01 -4.79 -8.74
C ILE A 97 -13.68 -5.49 -7.42
N ALA A 98 -13.70 -4.77 -6.29
CA ALA A 98 -13.43 -5.35 -4.97
C ALA A 98 -14.39 -6.52 -4.66
N LYS A 99 -15.69 -6.34 -4.91
CA LYS A 99 -16.69 -7.41 -4.74
C LYS A 99 -16.39 -8.61 -5.64
N ARG A 100 -16.05 -8.37 -6.91
CA ARG A 100 -15.69 -9.42 -7.87
C ARG A 100 -14.50 -10.24 -7.40
N MET A 101 -13.47 -9.58 -6.90
CA MET A 101 -12.24 -10.22 -6.44
C MET A 101 -12.29 -10.70 -4.98
N GLY A 102 -13.43 -10.54 -4.29
CA GLY A 102 -13.58 -10.93 -2.88
C GLY A 102 -12.79 -10.07 -1.90
N ALA A 103 -12.33 -8.89 -2.33
CA ALA A 103 -11.59 -7.95 -1.50
C ALA A 103 -12.49 -7.24 -0.48
N ARG A 104 -11.98 -7.01 0.72
CA ARG A 104 -12.67 -6.30 1.80
C ARG A 104 -12.01 -4.98 2.18
N LEU A 105 -11.00 -4.59 1.43
CA LEU A 105 -10.28 -3.34 1.58
C LEU A 105 -10.04 -2.73 0.21
N LEU A 106 -10.34 -1.44 0.09
CA LEU A 106 -10.00 -0.59 -1.04
C LEU A 106 -9.14 0.56 -0.53
N ARG A 107 -7.90 0.61 -0.97
CA ARG A 107 -7.00 1.75 -0.72
C ARG A 107 -7.22 2.82 -1.78
N THR A 108 -7.27 4.07 -1.38
CA THR A 108 -7.25 5.20 -2.31
C THR A 108 -6.44 6.37 -1.76
N MET A 109 -6.12 7.33 -2.63
CA MET A 109 -5.45 8.59 -2.31
C MET A 109 -6.34 9.76 -2.72
N GLY A 110 -6.15 10.93 -2.10
CA GLY A 110 -6.91 12.15 -2.34
C GLY A 110 -6.61 12.85 -3.69
N GLY A 111 -6.07 12.14 -4.67
CA GLY A 111 -5.72 12.67 -5.98
C GLY A 111 -4.24 12.52 -6.30
N TRP A 112 -3.77 13.22 -7.34
CA TRP A 112 -2.37 13.21 -7.76
C TRP A 112 -1.57 14.29 -7.02
N HIS A 113 -0.29 14.03 -6.72
CA HIS A 113 0.58 14.99 -6.05
C HIS A 113 0.63 16.39 -6.70
N LYS A 114 0.47 16.48 -8.03
CA LYS A 114 0.39 17.75 -8.77
C LYS A 114 -1.02 18.34 -8.86
N SER A 115 -2.04 17.58 -8.45
CA SER A 115 -3.44 17.98 -8.48
C SER A 115 -4.19 17.29 -7.35
N PRO A 116 -3.86 17.61 -6.08
CA PRO A 116 -4.58 17.07 -4.94
C PRO A 116 -6.01 17.62 -4.90
N ALA A 117 -6.98 16.77 -4.55
CA ALA A 117 -8.36 17.22 -4.37
C ALA A 117 -8.49 18.08 -3.09
N PRO A 118 -9.37 19.08 -3.06
CA PRO A 118 -9.66 19.81 -1.83
C PRO A 118 -10.19 18.89 -0.72
N LEU A 119 -9.80 19.11 0.53
CA LEU A 119 -10.20 18.27 1.67
C LEU A 119 -11.73 18.15 1.82
N ASP A 120 -12.47 19.24 1.58
CA ASP A 120 -13.94 19.23 1.66
C ASP A 120 -14.57 18.42 0.54
N GLU A 121 -13.97 18.38 -0.64
CA GLU A 121 -14.39 17.52 -1.74
C GLU A 121 -14.16 16.04 -1.40
N ILE A 122 -12.99 15.68 -0.87
CA ILE A 122 -12.70 14.33 -0.40
C ILE A 122 -13.75 13.88 0.63
N LYS A 123 -14.05 14.75 1.62
CA LYS A 123 -15.07 14.44 2.64
C LYS A 123 -16.47 14.26 2.05
N ALA A 124 -16.86 15.13 1.12
CA ALA A 124 -18.15 15.05 0.45
C ALA A 124 -18.30 13.76 -0.37
N ASN A 125 -17.24 13.41 -1.13
CA ASN A 125 -17.20 12.21 -1.95
C ASN A 125 -17.31 10.94 -1.11
N PHE A 126 -16.57 10.85 0.00
CA PHE A 126 -16.66 9.70 0.90
C PHE A 126 -18.05 9.59 1.54
N ARG A 127 -18.65 10.68 2.04
CA ARG A 127 -20.00 10.66 2.60
C ARG A 127 -21.04 10.12 1.61
N GLN A 128 -20.84 10.38 0.33
CA GLN A 128 -21.75 9.92 -0.73
C GLN A 128 -21.64 8.40 -0.98
N VAL A 129 -20.47 7.79 -0.86
CA VAL A 129 -20.26 6.38 -1.23
C VAL A 129 -20.19 5.42 -0.04
N LEU A 130 -19.85 5.90 1.15
CA LEU A 130 -19.65 5.05 2.34
C LEU A 130 -20.84 4.15 2.68
N PRO A 131 -22.13 4.55 2.52
CA PRO A 131 -23.23 3.63 2.74
C PRO A 131 -23.12 2.36 1.88
N GLU A 132 -22.78 2.49 0.59
CA GLU A 132 -22.62 1.39 -0.34
C GLU A 132 -21.45 0.47 0.04
N PHE A 133 -20.34 1.06 0.50
CA PHE A 133 -19.17 0.33 0.98
C PHE A 133 -19.45 -0.43 2.28
N THR A 134 -20.17 0.19 3.21
CA THR A 134 -20.61 -0.44 4.47
C THR A 134 -21.51 -1.64 4.19
N ASP A 135 -22.50 -1.48 3.33
CA ASP A 135 -23.43 -2.55 2.95
C ASP A 135 -22.71 -3.71 2.24
N ALA A 136 -21.66 -3.41 1.48
CA ALA A 136 -20.82 -4.41 0.82
C ALA A 136 -19.79 -5.08 1.75
N GLY A 137 -19.57 -4.55 2.95
CA GLY A 137 -18.54 -5.02 3.87
C GLY A 137 -17.12 -4.74 3.38
N VAL A 138 -16.95 -3.71 2.55
CA VAL A 138 -15.66 -3.24 2.04
C VAL A 138 -15.27 -1.96 2.75
N ARG A 139 -14.05 -1.88 3.28
CA ARG A 139 -13.54 -0.66 3.92
C ARG A 139 -12.70 0.15 2.95
N ILE A 140 -12.78 1.47 3.06
CA ILE A 140 -11.90 2.40 2.35
C ILE A 140 -10.73 2.78 3.26
N ALA A 141 -9.50 2.61 2.78
CA ALA A 141 -8.27 3.06 3.43
C ALA A 141 -7.72 4.27 2.67
N LEU A 142 -7.87 5.47 3.23
CA LEU A 142 -7.28 6.70 2.68
C LEU A 142 -5.80 6.75 3.00
N GLU A 143 -4.96 6.73 1.97
CA GLU A 143 -3.51 6.80 2.17
C GLU A 143 -3.02 8.23 2.27
N ASN A 144 -2.16 8.47 3.26
CA ASN A 144 -1.43 9.72 3.39
C ASN A 144 -0.30 9.83 2.37
N TYR A 145 -0.09 11.02 1.85
CA TYR A 145 1.05 11.36 0.99
C TYR A 145 1.36 12.86 1.11
N GLU A 146 2.47 13.29 0.54
CA GLU A 146 3.07 14.61 0.76
C GLU A 146 2.19 15.84 0.44
N ALA A 147 1.07 15.66 -0.25
CA ALA A 147 0.17 16.77 -0.58
C ALA A 147 -0.76 17.21 0.56
N TYR A 148 -0.89 16.38 1.60
CA TYR A 148 -1.72 16.65 2.78
C TYR A 148 -0.93 16.39 4.06
N SER A 149 -1.16 17.22 5.08
CA SER A 149 -0.63 16.90 6.41
C SER A 149 -1.32 15.66 6.98
N THR A 150 -0.62 14.90 7.83
CA THR A 150 -1.23 13.76 8.51
C THR A 150 -2.36 14.18 9.44
N SER A 151 -2.32 15.41 9.98
CA SER A 151 -3.43 15.99 10.76
C SER A 151 -4.68 16.21 9.91
N ASP A 152 -4.55 16.63 8.64
CA ASP A 152 -5.68 16.79 7.72
C ASP A 152 -6.31 15.42 7.38
N ILE A 153 -5.49 14.40 7.08
CA ILE A 153 -5.97 13.05 6.83
C ILE A 153 -6.70 12.49 8.06
N ALA A 154 -6.14 12.67 9.25
CA ALA A 154 -6.78 12.27 10.50
C ALA A 154 -8.12 13.00 10.73
N ALA A 155 -8.17 14.29 10.40
CA ALA A 155 -9.39 15.11 10.52
C ALA A 155 -10.50 14.58 9.59
N ILE A 156 -10.18 14.24 8.33
CA ILE A 156 -11.17 13.64 7.40
C ILE A 156 -11.82 12.40 8.03
N VAL A 157 -11.02 11.45 8.50
CA VAL A 157 -11.53 10.17 9.04
C VAL A 157 -12.31 10.41 10.33
N ARG A 158 -11.83 11.27 11.22
CA ARG A 158 -12.50 11.63 12.48
C ARG A 158 -13.83 12.33 12.27
N GLU A 159 -13.89 13.30 11.33
CA GLU A 159 -15.11 14.06 11.05
C GLU A 159 -16.20 13.24 10.35
N ILE A 160 -15.81 12.27 9.52
CA ILE A 160 -16.75 11.38 8.86
C ILE A 160 -17.28 10.32 9.82
N ASP A 161 -16.44 9.85 10.75
CA ASP A 161 -16.76 8.89 11.82
C ASP A 161 -17.57 7.66 11.33
N ASN A 162 -17.02 6.99 10.32
CA ASN A 162 -17.65 5.81 9.73
C ASN A 162 -16.70 4.59 9.85
N PRO A 163 -17.15 3.44 10.38
CA PRO A 163 -16.31 2.26 10.57
C PRO A 163 -15.75 1.65 9.25
N SER A 164 -16.35 2.01 8.11
CA SER A 164 -15.87 1.59 6.79
C SER A 164 -14.83 2.53 6.20
N LEU A 165 -14.44 3.61 6.90
CA LEU A 165 -13.36 4.50 6.51
C LEU A 165 -12.23 4.45 7.54
N GLY A 166 -11.00 4.31 7.06
CA GLY A 166 -9.80 4.41 7.89
C GLY A 166 -8.61 4.89 7.07
N VAL A 167 -7.43 4.72 7.61
CA VAL A 167 -6.17 5.19 7.02
C VAL A 167 -5.35 4.00 6.51
N CYS A 168 -4.78 4.14 5.32
CA CYS A 168 -3.61 3.38 4.90
C CYS A 168 -2.37 4.19 5.31
N LEU A 169 -1.66 3.70 6.31
CA LEU A 169 -0.50 4.39 6.87
C LEU A 169 0.75 4.13 6.02
N ASP A 170 1.32 5.17 5.45
CA ASP A 170 2.64 5.15 4.81
C ASP A 170 3.52 6.25 5.41
N LEU A 171 4.49 5.88 6.26
CA LEU A 171 5.37 6.84 6.87
C LEU A 171 6.24 7.57 5.85
N THR A 172 6.72 6.85 4.85
CA THR A 172 7.68 7.37 3.88
C THR A 172 7.10 8.49 3.04
N ASN A 173 5.82 8.41 2.70
CA ASN A 173 5.13 9.47 1.98
C ASN A 173 5.09 10.79 2.77
N SER A 174 4.84 10.74 4.08
CA SER A 174 4.74 11.94 4.90
C SER A 174 6.11 12.50 5.33
N PHE A 175 7.19 11.69 5.30
CA PHE A 175 8.54 12.25 5.45
C PHE A 175 8.87 13.25 4.32
N ALA A 176 8.31 13.07 3.11
CA ALA A 176 8.45 14.03 2.02
C ALA A 176 7.73 15.38 2.33
N ALA A 177 6.73 15.37 3.20
CA ALA A 177 6.09 16.57 3.74
C ALA A 177 6.82 17.15 4.98
N MET A 178 7.99 16.62 5.34
CA MET A 178 8.80 17.03 6.50
C MET A 178 8.15 16.74 7.86
N GLU A 179 7.22 15.81 7.93
CA GLU A 179 6.64 15.34 9.20
C GLU A 179 7.54 14.26 9.83
N SER A 180 7.65 14.26 11.15
CA SER A 180 8.42 13.26 11.89
C SER A 180 7.64 11.94 12.04
N ALA A 181 8.34 10.83 12.24
CA ALA A 181 7.70 9.54 12.51
C ALA A 181 6.74 9.58 13.72
N ASP A 182 7.08 10.36 14.74
CA ASP A 182 6.26 10.52 15.95
C ASP A 182 4.95 11.23 15.63
N GLU A 183 5.02 12.33 14.92
CA GLU A 183 3.86 13.12 14.49
C GLU A 183 2.94 12.32 13.57
N ILE A 184 3.51 11.61 12.58
CA ILE A 184 2.74 10.75 11.67
C ILE A 184 1.99 9.67 12.46
N LEU A 185 2.68 8.98 13.38
CA LEU A 185 2.08 7.92 14.18
C LEU A 185 1.06 8.44 15.18
N GLU A 186 1.30 9.57 15.82
CA GLU A 186 0.34 10.21 16.73
C GLU A 186 -0.98 10.55 16.00
N ASN A 187 -0.88 11.12 14.81
CA ASN A 187 -2.04 11.51 14.02
C ASN A 187 -2.79 10.32 13.42
N LEU A 188 -2.09 9.34 12.86
CA LEU A 188 -2.70 8.33 11.99
C LEU A 188 -2.89 6.94 12.61
N ALA A 189 -2.08 6.54 13.60
CA ALA A 189 -2.21 5.21 14.20
C ALA A 189 -3.60 4.90 14.75
N PRO A 190 -4.35 5.87 15.36
CA PRO A 190 -5.71 5.62 15.83
C PRO A 190 -6.72 5.23 14.75
N PHE A 191 -6.43 5.52 13.49
CA PHE A 191 -7.33 5.31 12.35
C PHE A 191 -6.83 4.27 11.36
N THR A 192 -5.63 3.72 11.57
CA THR A 192 -4.95 2.82 10.62
C THR A 192 -5.70 1.50 10.47
N ILE A 193 -5.97 1.11 9.24
CA ILE A 193 -6.60 -0.16 8.83
C ILE A 193 -5.82 -0.90 7.74
N SER A 194 -4.76 -0.30 7.19
CA SER A 194 -3.78 -0.87 6.28
C SER A 194 -2.43 -0.17 6.48
N VAL A 195 -1.33 -0.83 6.21
CA VAL A 195 0.01 -0.24 6.29
C VAL A 195 0.74 -0.53 4.99
N HIS A 196 1.27 0.50 4.36
CA HIS A 196 2.29 0.40 3.32
C HIS A 196 3.66 0.68 3.94
N LEU A 197 4.59 -0.20 3.69
CA LEU A 197 5.91 -0.10 4.27
C LEU A 197 6.94 -0.11 3.16
N LYS A 198 7.57 1.04 2.94
CA LYS A 198 8.64 1.22 1.97
C LYS A 198 9.87 1.81 2.63
N GLU A 199 10.87 0.96 2.72
CA GLU A 199 12.12 1.25 3.41
C GLU A 199 13.07 2.11 2.56
N PHE A 200 13.82 2.97 3.21
CA PHE A 200 14.76 3.86 2.56
C PHE A 200 15.94 4.22 3.46
N THR A 201 16.98 4.79 2.84
CA THR A 201 18.05 5.53 3.53
C THR A 201 18.10 6.97 3.01
N VAL A 202 18.69 7.86 3.79
CA VAL A 202 19.00 9.21 3.37
C VAL A 202 20.49 9.29 3.09
N GLU A 203 20.84 9.52 1.83
CA GLU A 203 22.22 9.55 1.36
C GLU A 203 22.60 10.96 0.95
N ARG A 204 23.85 11.36 1.29
CA ARG A 204 24.38 12.63 0.80
C ARG A 204 24.64 12.56 -0.71
N LEU A 205 24.23 13.57 -1.44
CA LEU A 205 24.58 13.67 -2.86
C LEU A 205 26.10 13.84 -3.03
N GLU A 206 26.64 13.28 -4.12
CA GLU A 206 28.07 13.38 -4.45
C GLU A 206 28.54 14.84 -4.57
N TYR A 207 27.65 15.69 -5.03
CA TYR A 207 27.92 17.10 -5.23
C TYR A 207 27.17 17.91 -4.16
N LEU A 208 27.91 18.73 -3.40
CA LEU A 208 27.33 19.69 -2.48
C LEU A 208 26.74 19.09 -1.18
N MET A 209 25.88 19.87 -0.53
CA MET A 209 25.33 19.56 0.80
C MET A 209 23.94 18.95 0.76
N GLY A 210 23.44 18.58 -0.42
CA GLY A 210 22.11 17.98 -0.58
C GLY A 210 22.03 16.54 -0.13
N PHE A 211 20.78 16.05 0.01
CA PHE A 211 20.48 14.67 0.37
C PHE A 211 19.42 14.10 -0.57
N ALA A 212 19.41 12.79 -0.72
CA ALA A 212 18.40 12.06 -1.46
C ALA A 212 17.90 10.85 -0.66
N PHE A 213 16.61 10.56 -0.77
CA PHE A 213 16.04 9.30 -0.31
C PHE A 213 16.38 8.19 -1.31
N ARG A 214 16.84 7.07 -0.81
CA ARG A 214 17.16 5.88 -1.62
C ARG A 214 16.43 4.67 -1.07
N GLY A 215 15.62 4.01 -1.92
CA GLY A 215 14.96 2.76 -1.55
C GLY A 215 15.95 1.71 -1.08
N LYS A 216 15.55 0.92 -0.11
CA LYS A 216 16.29 -0.22 0.45
C LYS A 216 15.36 -1.40 0.69
N PRO A 217 15.87 -2.63 0.74
CA PRO A 217 15.09 -3.75 1.26
C PRO A 217 14.60 -3.45 2.68
N THR A 218 13.38 -3.86 3.00
CA THR A 218 12.83 -3.66 4.34
C THR A 218 13.75 -4.22 5.43
N GLY A 219 14.01 -3.44 6.45
CA GLY A 219 14.93 -3.74 7.55
C GLY A 219 16.38 -3.31 7.31
N GLN A 220 16.70 -2.74 6.14
CA GLN A 220 18.04 -2.24 5.82
C GLN A 220 18.09 -0.70 5.70
N GLY A 221 17.07 -0.01 6.15
CA GLY A 221 16.98 1.44 6.11
C GLY A 221 16.80 2.08 7.48
N VAL A 222 16.03 3.17 7.51
CA VAL A 222 15.90 4.03 8.70
C VAL A 222 14.51 4.02 9.34
N LEU A 223 13.56 3.27 8.80
CA LEU A 223 12.22 3.21 9.37
C LEU A 223 12.22 2.60 10.77
N PRO A 224 11.55 3.22 11.75
CA PRO A 224 11.49 2.73 13.11
C PRO A 224 10.44 1.61 13.25
N LEU A 225 10.67 0.44 12.60
CA LEU A 225 9.69 -0.64 12.45
C LEU A 225 9.06 -1.08 13.78
N THR A 226 9.87 -1.32 14.81
CA THR A 226 9.39 -1.71 16.14
C THR A 226 8.42 -0.66 16.69
N LYS A 227 8.77 0.63 16.60
CA LYS A 227 7.91 1.72 17.06
C LYS A 227 6.59 1.78 16.30
N ILE A 228 6.62 1.59 14.99
CA ILE A 228 5.41 1.55 14.14
C ILE A 228 4.47 0.45 14.67
N PHE A 229 4.97 -0.78 14.80
CA PHE A 229 4.17 -1.93 15.20
C PHE A 229 3.65 -1.82 16.63
N GLU A 230 4.49 -1.39 17.57
CA GLU A 230 4.07 -1.18 18.96
C GLU A 230 3.03 -0.07 19.10
N THR A 231 3.16 1.03 18.35
CA THR A 231 2.18 2.12 18.36
C THR A 231 0.83 1.65 17.79
N LEU A 232 0.83 0.88 16.71
CA LEU A 232 -0.40 0.33 16.13
C LEU A 232 -1.08 -0.65 17.10
N LEU A 233 -0.32 -1.53 17.76
CA LEU A 233 -0.85 -2.45 18.76
C LEU A 233 -1.40 -1.70 19.98
N ALA A 234 -0.73 -0.67 20.46
CA ALA A 234 -1.20 0.18 21.55
C ALA A 234 -2.53 0.87 21.22
N ASN A 235 -2.78 1.17 19.94
CA ASN A 235 -4.05 1.69 19.44
C ASN A 235 -5.06 0.58 19.07
N SER A 236 -4.82 -0.66 19.49
CA SER A 236 -5.68 -1.82 19.22
C SER A 236 -5.92 -2.08 17.74
N ARG A 237 -4.96 -1.69 16.87
CA ARG A 237 -5.05 -1.92 15.43
C ARG A 237 -4.61 -3.35 15.11
N LYS A 238 -5.40 -3.98 14.24
CA LYS A 238 -5.07 -5.26 13.60
C LYS A 238 -5.15 -5.02 12.10
N THR A 239 -4.03 -5.13 11.41
CA THR A 239 -3.91 -4.75 10.01
C THR A 239 -2.79 -5.51 9.30
N ASN A 240 -2.96 -5.72 8.01
CA ASN A 240 -1.89 -6.23 7.17
C ASN A 240 -0.84 -5.14 6.91
N VAL A 241 0.37 -5.58 6.64
CA VAL A 241 1.50 -4.73 6.25
C VAL A 241 1.95 -5.14 4.86
N ILE A 242 1.81 -4.23 3.92
CA ILE A 242 2.19 -4.45 2.52
C ILE A 242 3.58 -3.89 2.27
N VAL A 243 4.47 -4.73 1.79
CA VAL A 243 5.81 -4.30 1.38
C VAL A 243 5.71 -3.55 0.06
N GLU A 244 6.16 -2.31 0.05
CA GLU A 244 6.38 -1.52 -1.15
C GLU A 244 7.87 -1.19 -1.28
N GLN A 245 8.34 -0.95 -2.51
CA GLN A 245 9.74 -0.67 -2.73
C GLN A 245 9.99 0.04 -4.06
N TRP A 246 11.13 0.73 -4.17
CA TRP A 246 11.59 1.34 -5.43
C TRP A 246 13.09 1.10 -5.61
N PRO A 247 13.48 -0.15 -5.93
CA PRO A 247 14.88 -0.46 -6.18
C PRO A 247 15.42 0.36 -7.36
N PRO A 248 16.69 0.80 -7.29
CA PRO A 248 17.30 1.52 -8.38
C PRO A 248 17.51 0.60 -9.59
N PHE A 249 17.65 1.20 -10.77
CA PHE A 249 18.06 0.46 -11.96
C PHE A 249 19.44 -0.19 -11.73
N HIS A 250 19.56 -1.47 -12.09
CA HIS A 250 20.77 -2.26 -11.90
C HIS A 250 21.20 -2.97 -13.17
N GLU A 251 22.32 -2.56 -13.78
CA GLU A 251 22.90 -3.10 -14.99
C GLU A 251 21.96 -3.15 -16.22
N ASN A 252 20.90 -3.94 -16.13
CA ASN A 252 19.87 -4.07 -17.15
C ASN A 252 18.51 -4.39 -16.50
N LEU A 253 17.45 -4.38 -17.31
CA LEU A 253 16.08 -4.56 -16.81
C LEU A 253 15.85 -5.93 -16.15
N GLU A 254 16.39 -7.00 -16.72
CA GLU A 254 16.25 -8.37 -16.20
C GLU A 254 16.83 -8.47 -14.78
N LYS A 255 18.09 -8.02 -14.61
CA LYS A 255 18.75 -7.98 -13.30
C LYS A 255 18.07 -7.04 -12.32
N THR A 256 17.48 -5.97 -12.81
CA THR A 256 16.69 -5.05 -11.97
C THR A 256 15.43 -5.74 -11.43
N MET A 257 14.71 -6.49 -12.27
CA MET A 257 13.55 -7.27 -11.83
C MET A 257 13.91 -8.45 -10.92
N GLU A 258 15.07 -9.09 -11.14
CA GLU A 258 15.61 -10.10 -10.22
C GLU A 258 15.91 -9.50 -8.85
N MET A 259 16.57 -8.34 -8.82
CA MET A 259 16.87 -7.61 -7.58
C MET A 259 15.58 -7.16 -6.88
N GLU A 260 14.60 -6.68 -7.61
CA GLU A 260 13.28 -6.29 -7.09
C GLU A 260 12.60 -7.46 -6.37
N PHE A 261 12.60 -8.63 -6.97
CA PHE A 261 12.04 -9.84 -6.37
C PHE A 261 12.82 -10.28 -5.12
N GLU A 262 14.14 -10.24 -5.19
CA GLU A 262 15.00 -10.60 -4.05
C GLU A 262 14.82 -9.63 -2.88
N TRP A 263 14.68 -8.33 -3.13
CA TRP A 263 14.37 -7.34 -2.09
C TRP A 263 13.03 -7.63 -1.41
N ALA A 264 12.00 -7.99 -2.19
CA ALA A 264 10.70 -8.36 -1.64
C ALA A 264 10.81 -9.57 -0.72
N ARG A 265 11.55 -10.60 -1.14
CA ARG A 265 11.78 -11.83 -0.35
C ARG A 265 12.51 -11.51 0.95
N GLN A 266 13.61 -10.73 0.89
CA GLN A 266 14.38 -10.30 2.07
C GLN A 266 13.52 -9.47 3.03
N GLY A 267 12.73 -8.55 2.51
CA GLY A 267 11.84 -7.71 3.31
C GLY A 267 10.78 -8.55 4.06
N VAL A 268 10.16 -9.49 3.37
CA VAL A 268 9.19 -10.42 3.98
C VAL A 268 9.85 -11.28 5.08
N GLU A 269 11.03 -11.81 4.83
CA GLU A 269 11.76 -12.60 5.84
C GLU A 269 12.12 -11.75 7.07
N HIS A 270 12.60 -10.51 6.85
CA HIS A 270 12.90 -9.59 7.93
C HIS A 270 11.65 -9.30 8.77
N LEU A 271 10.53 -8.96 8.14
CA LEU A 271 9.28 -8.65 8.82
C LEU A 271 8.73 -9.85 9.62
N ALA A 272 8.80 -11.06 9.06
CA ALA A 272 8.41 -12.28 9.77
C ALA A 272 9.28 -12.53 11.01
N ALA A 273 10.58 -12.23 10.92
CA ALA A 273 11.51 -12.39 12.04
C ALA A 273 11.28 -11.39 13.18
N THR A 274 10.56 -10.29 12.96
CA THR A 274 10.23 -9.31 14.03
C THR A 274 9.28 -9.87 15.09
N GLY A 275 8.50 -10.89 14.76
CA GLY A 275 7.49 -11.48 15.64
C GLY A 275 6.21 -10.68 15.81
N TYR A 276 6.03 -9.58 15.05
CA TYR A 276 4.79 -8.79 15.01
C TYR A 276 3.83 -9.21 13.89
N LEU A 277 4.32 -9.91 12.88
CA LEU A 277 3.59 -10.23 11.67
C LEU A 277 3.72 -11.73 11.33
N THR A 278 2.75 -12.26 10.61
CA THR A 278 2.79 -13.61 10.03
C THR A 278 2.88 -13.52 8.50
N LYS A 279 3.47 -14.53 7.89
CA LYS A 279 3.43 -14.68 6.43
C LYS A 279 2.04 -14.98 5.94
#